data_1d807a5da8c186309a3bed989ec5b945
#
_entry.id   1d807a5da8c186309a3bed989ec5b945
#
_cell.length_a   1.000
_cell.length_b   1.000
_cell.length_c   1.000
_cell.angle_alpha   90.00
_cell.angle_beta   90.00
_cell.angle_gamma   90.00
#
_symmetry.space_group_name_H-M   'P 1'
#
loop_
_entity.id
_entity.type
_entity.pdbx_description
1 polymer ?
#
loop_
_entity_poly.entity_id
_entity_poly.type
_entity_poly.pdbx_seq_one_letter_code
_entity_poly.pdbx_strand_id
1 'polypeptide(L)'
;RESGISVKISAKASRDLEVSPKDLVIVIANLFENAIHATQKHKGQKKLIDIIIKSDAQRLLIKVENPCKNNLTFDETLYGVGIHSVIATTNKYEGMYDFSAEDGIFSAKISLNLK
;
A
#
# COMPACT_ATOMS: atom_id res chain seq x y z
N ARG A 1 -10.69 15.44 8.09
CA ARG A 1 -9.37 15.83 7.62
C ARG A 1 -9.44 17.05 6.75
N GLU A 2 -8.41 17.83 6.84
CA GLU A 2 -8.40 19.10 6.13
C GLU A 2 -8.28 18.93 4.62
N SER A 3 -7.68 17.85 4.18
CA SER A 3 -7.50 17.59 2.76
C SER A 3 -8.73 17.00 2.09
N GLY A 4 -9.77 16.66 2.85
CA GLY A 4 -10.94 16.01 2.30
C GLY A 4 -10.76 14.56 1.94
N ILE A 5 -9.66 13.95 2.37
CA ILE A 5 -9.38 12.55 2.09
C ILE A 5 -9.95 11.69 3.20
N SER A 6 -10.71 10.68 2.81
CA SER A 6 -11.23 9.69 3.74
C SER A 6 -10.36 8.45 3.69
N VAL A 7 -10.17 7.81 4.83
CA VAL A 7 -9.35 6.60 4.92
C VAL A 7 -10.19 5.51 5.56
N LYS A 8 -10.25 4.37 4.88
CA LYS A 8 -10.91 3.18 5.41
C LYS A 8 -9.85 2.13 5.66
N ILE A 9 -9.81 1.60 6.86
CA ILE A 9 -8.85 0.58 7.23
C ILE A 9 -9.57 -0.67 7.68
N SER A 10 -9.25 -1.80 7.05
CA SER A 10 -9.77 -3.10 7.44
C SER A 10 -8.58 -3.97 7.78
N ALA A 11 -8.50 -4.42 9.01
CA ALA A 11 -7.37 -5.21 9.45
C ALA A 11 -7.86 -6.48 10.13
N LYS A 12 -7.32 -7.62 9.70
CA LYS A 12 -7.61 -8.90 10.31
C LYS A 12 -6.32 -9.70 10.31
N ALA A 13 -5.66 -9.73 11.45
CA ALA A 13 -4.34 -10.31 11.53
C ALA A 13 -4.29 -11.32 12.68
N SER A 14 -3.47 -12.35 12.49
CA SER A 14 -3.24 -13.28 13.56
C SER A 14 -2.40 -12.60 14.64
N ARG A 15 -2.45 -13.17 15.83
CA ARG A 15 -1.84 -12.57 16.99
C ARG A 15 -0.32 -12.52 16.92
N ASP A 16 0.27 -13.56 16.35
CA ASP A 16 1.72 -13.71 16.35
C ASP A 16 2.29 -13.51 14.96
N LEU A 17 2.40 -12.24 14.57
CA LEU A 17 3.03 -11.93 13.29
C LEU A 17 4.54 -12.00 13.42
N GLU A 18 5.17 -12.72 12.52
CA GLU A 18 6.62 -12.83 12.50
C GLU A 18 7.23 -11.82 11.56
N VAL A 19 6.76 -10.60 11.67
CA VAL A 19 7.29 -9.47 10.95
C VAL A 19 7.72 -8.46 11.99
N SER A 20 8.93 -7.95 11.84
CA SER A 20 9.44 -6.93 12.75
C SER A 20 8.51 -5.72 12.68
N PRO A 21 8.15 -5.11 13.83
CA PRO A 21 7.33 -3.91 13.81
C PRO A 21 7.93 -2.79 12.97
N LYS A 22 9.25 -2.67 12.96
CA LYS A 22 9.93 -1.68 12.15
C LYS A 22 9.69 -1.92 10.66
N ASP A 23 9.77 -3.17 10.22
CA ASP A 23 9.55 -3.50 8.82
C ASP A 23 8.10 -3.26 8.43
N LEU A 24 7.18 -3.58 9.31
CA LEU A 24 5.77 -3.37 9.05
C LEU A 24 5.46 -1.88 8.88
N VAL A 25 6.04 -1.05 9.74
CA VAL A 25 5.86 0.39 9.63
C VAL A 25 6.44 0.92 8.32
N ILE A 26 7.61 0.42 7.91
CA ILE A 26 8.22 0.85 6.65
C ILE A 26 7.25 0.61 5.48
N VAL A 27 6.68 -0.58 5.41
CA VAL A 27 5.78 -0.90 4.31
C VAL A 27 4.51 -0.06 4.37
N ILE A 28 3.84 -0.05 5.50
CA ILE A 28 2.54 0.60 5.61
C ILE A 28 2.66 2.11 5.48
N ALA A 29 3.63 2.72 6.15
CA ALA A 29 3.78 4.16 6.11
C ALA A 29 4.13 4.66 4.72
N ASN A 30 5.03 3.96 4.03
CA ASN A 30 5.41 4.39 2.69
C ASN A 30 4.29 4.20 1.68
N LEU A 31 3.55 3.11 1.76
CA LEU A 31 2.40 2.91 0.88
C LEU A 31 1.32 3.94 1.15
N PHE A 32 1.07 4.22 2.42
CA PHE A 32 0.06 5.21 2.78
C PHE A 32 0.44 6.60 2.32
N GLU A 33 1.69 6.99 2.53
CA GLU A 33 2.16 8.30 2.10
C GLU A 33 2.08 8.45 0.59
N ASN A 34 2.44 7.41 -0.14
CA ASN A 34 2.32 7.41 -1.59
C ASN A 34 0.85 7.59 -2.01
N ALA A 35 -0.05 6.90 -1.33
CA ALA A 35 -1.48 7.01 -1.63
C ALA A 35 -2.00 8.41 -1.33
N ILE A 36 -1.54 9.03 -0.24
CA ILE A 36 -1.96 10.39 0.09
C ILE A 36 -1.52 11.35 -1.00
N HIS A 37 -0.26 11.28 -1.43
CA HIS A 37 0.25 12.17 -2.47
C HIS A 37 -0.54 12.02 -3.76
N ALA A 38 -0.80 10.77 -4.17
CA ALA A 38 -1.55 10.53 -5.40
C ALA A 38 -2.98 11.05 -5.29
N THR A 39 -3.60 10.86 -4.13
CA THR A 39 -4.98 11.29 -3.92
C THR A 39 -5.09 12.80 -3.88
N GLN A 40 -4.10 13.47 -3.31
CA GLN A 40 -4.09 14.94 -3.28
C GLN A 40 -4.02 15.55 -4.67
N LYS A 41 -3.34 14.87 -5.59
CA LYS A 41 -3.24 15.34 -6.97
C LYS A 41 -4.47 14.99 -7.80
N HIS A 42 -5.29 14.10 -7.29
CA HIS A 42 -6.48 13.65 -8.01
C HIS A 42 -7.56 14.73 -7.92
N LYS A 43 -8.13 15.09 -9.06
CA LYS A 43 -9.13 16.15 -9.10
C LYS A 43 -10.55 15.63 -9.12
N GLY A 44 -10.74 14.33 -8.97
CA GLY A 44 -12.06 13.76 -8.89
C GLY A 44 -12.72 14.03 -7.56
N GLN A 45 -14.01 13.72 -7.46
CA GLN A 45 -14.77 13.97 -6.25
C GLN A 45 -14.49 12.95 -5.16
N LYS A 46 -14.21 11.73 -5.56
CA LYS A 46 -14.03 10.66 -4.59
C LYS A 46 -12.56 10.59 -4.18
N LYS A 47 -12.32 10.85 -2.92
CA LYS A 47 -10.97 10.81 -2.36
C LYS A 47 -10.94 9.83 -1.20
N LEU A 48 -10.95 8.55 -1.53
CA LEU A 48 -10.94 7.47 -0.54
C LEU A 48 -9.69 6.65 -0.69
N ILE A 49 -8.96 6.46 0.41
CA ILE A 49 -7.86 5.52 0.48
C ILE A 49 -8.35 4.32 1.26
N ASP A 50 -8.24 3.14 0.67
CA ASP A 50 -8.69 1.89 1.27
C ASP A 50 -7.47 1.04 1.60
N ILE A 51 -7.31 0.70 2.87
CA ILE A 51 -6.18 -0.09 3.34
C ILE A 51 -6.73 -1.39 3.91
N ILE A 52 -6.22 -2.51 3.39
CA ILE A 52 -6.62 -3.84 3.85
C ILE A 52 -5.37 -4.56 4.32
N ILE A 53 -5.42 -5.09 5.53
CA ILE A 53 -4.32 -5.89 6.10
C ILE A 53 -4.92 -7.21 6.57
N LYS A 54 -4.39 -8.31 6.04
CA LYS A 54 -4.84 -9.63 6.41
C LYS A 54 -3.65 -10.54 6.62
N SER A 55 -3.74 -11.41 7.61
CA SER A 55 -2.68 -12.39 7.82
C SER A 55 -3.26 -13.71 8.26
N ASP A 56 -2.54 -14.76 7.92
CA ASP A 56 -2.75 -16.09 8.50
C ASP A 56 -1.40 -16.55 9.03
N ALA A 57 -1.26 -17.85 9.29
CA ALA A 57 -0.03 -18.38 9.88
C ALA A 57 1.18 -18.27 8.95
N GLN A 58 0.95 -18.09 7.66
CA GLN A 58 2.03 -18.21 6.68
C GLN A 58 2.30 -16.95 5.89
N ARG A 59 1.33 -16.03 5.86
CA ARG A 59 1.45 -14.89 4.94
C ARG A 59 0.76 -13.66 5.48
N LEU A 60 1.37 -12.52 5.25
CA LEU A 60 0.77 -11.23 5.55
C LEU A 60 0.52 -10.50 4.23
N LEU A 61 -0.72 -10.07 4.04
CA LEU A 61 -1.12 -9.33 2.84
C LEU A 61 -1.48 -7.91 3.23
N ILE A 62 -0.90 -6.95 2.52
CA ILE A 62 -1.20 -5.53 2.69
C ILE A 62 -1.61 -4.99 1.33
N LYS A 63 -2.78 -4.36 1.26
CA LYS A 63 -3.26 -3.75 0.04
C LYS A 63 -3.68 -2.33 0.33
N VAL A 64 -3.20 -1.39 -0.49
CA VAL A 64 -3.57 0.02 -0.39
C VAL A 64 -4.09 0.46 -1.73
N GLU A 65 -5.31 1.01 -1.76
CA GLU A 65 -5.92 1.49 -3.00
C GLU A 65 -6.27 2.95 -2.87
N ASN A 66 -6.10 3.69 -3.96
CA ASN A 66 -6.45 5.10 -4.00
C ASN A 66 -6.86 5.49 -5.40
N PRO A 67 -7.65 6.59 -5.55
CA PRO A 67 -8.01 7.05 -6.89
C PRO A 67 -6.79 7.58 -7.63
N CYS A 68 -6.80 7.40 -8.95
CA CYS A 68 -5.73 7.88 -9.79
C CYS A 68 -6.25 8.19 -11.18
N LYS A 69 -5.39 8.76 -12.02
CA LYS A 69 -5.71 8.97 -13.41
C LYS A 69 -5.67 7.64 -14.15
N ASN A 70 -6.55 7.50 -15.14
CA ASN A 70 -6.66 6.23 -15.87
C ASN A 70 -5.40 5.87 -16.66
N ASN A 71 -4.69 6.84 -17.15
CA ASN A 71 -3.51 6.58 -18.00
C ASN A 71 -2.22 6.82 -17.25
N LEU A 72 -2.21 6.50 -15.98
CA LEU A 72 -1.04 6.69 -15.16
C LEU A 72 0.06 5.73 -15.56
N THR A 73 1.28 6.24 -15.71
CA THR A 73 2.43 5.36 -15.90
C THR A 73 3.06 5.08 -14.56
N PHE A 74 3.52 3.85 -14.40
CA PHE A 74 4.10 3.45 -13.12
C PHE A 74 5.37 4.18 -12.79
N ASP A 75 6.17 4.54 -13.81
CA ASP A 75 7.46 5.16 -13.58
C ASP A 75 7.34 6.46 -12.80
N GLU A 76 6.30 7.22 -13.04
CA GLU A 76 6.16 8.53 -12.44
C GLU A 76 5.65 8.50 -11.03
N THR A 77 4.94 7.45 -10.66
CA THR A 77 4.29 7.39 -9.36
C THR A 77 4.93 6.44 -8.38
N LEU A 78 5.66 5.45 -8.88
CA LEU A 78 6.10 4.36 -8.01
C LEU A 78 7.52 4.50 -7.49
N TYR A 79 8.37 5.22 -8.20
CA TYR A 79 9.78 5.18 -7.87
C TYR A 79 10.24 6.38 -7.06
N GLY A 80 9.47 6.74 -6.05
CA GLY A 80 9.98 7.60 -5.00
C GLY A 80 10.80 6.78 -4.02
N VAL A 81 11.42 7.48 -3.09
CA VAL A 81 12.28 6.86 -2.10
C VAL A 81 11.53 5.79 -1.30
N GLY A 82 10.28 6.09 -0.95
CA GLY A 82 9.51 5.17 -0.12
C GLY A 82 9.23 3.84 -0.78
N ILE A 83 9.01 3.83 -2.10
CA ILE A 83 8.70 2.60 -2.81
C ILE A 83 9.91 1.67 -2.86
N HIS A 84 11.11 2.23 -2.98
CA HIS A 84 12.31 1.39 -2.94
C HIS A 84 12.42 0.69 -1.58
N SER A 85 12.07 1.37 -0.50
CA SER A 85 12.09 0.75 0.82
C SER A 85 11.05 -0.35 0.95
N VAL A 86 9.87 -0.15 0.34
CA VAL A 86 8.83 -1.18 0.34
C VAL A 86 9.31 -2.43 -0.39
N ILE A 87 9.91 -2.24 -1.57
CA ILE A 87 10.40 -3.37 -2.37
C ILE A 87 11.51 -4.12 -1.62
N ALA A 88 12.45 -3.37 -1.02
CA ALA A 88 13.54 -4.00 -0.28
C ALA A 88 13.01 -4.81 0.90
N THR A 89 12.05 -4.26 1.62
CA THR A 89 11.47 -4.98 2.76
C THR A 89 10.70 -6.21 2.30
N THR A 90 9.96 -6.09 1.19
CA THR A 90 9.24 -7.23 0.64
C THR A 90 10.19 -8.36 0.27
N ASN A 91 11.32 -8.02 -0.36
CA ASN A 91 12.30 -9.03 -0.74
C ASN A 91 12.96 -9.67 0.48
N LYS A 92 13.14 -8.90 1.55
CA LYS A 92 13.69 -9.43 2.78
C LYS A 92 12.87 -10.60 3.33
N TYR A 93 11.55 -10.55 3.14
CA TYR A 93 10.63 -11.60 3.58
C TYR A 93 10.28 -12.56 2.47
N GLU A 94 11.04 -12.53 1.36
CA GLU A 94 10.81 -13.40 0.22
C GLU A 94 9.36 -13.30 -0.27
N GLY A 95 8.84 -12.09 -0.23
CA GLY A 95 7.46 -11.85 -0.61
C GLY A 95 7.30 -11.43 -2.05
N MET A 96 6.12 -10.90 -2.33
CA MET A 96 5.77 -10.44 -3.66
C MET A 96 5.12 -9.07 -3.58
N TYR A 97 5.32 -8.28 -4.61
CA TYR A 97 4.63 -7.00 -4.71
C TYR A 97 4.02 -6.87 -6.08
N ASP A 98 2.91 -6.14 -6.15
CA ASP A 98 2.23 -5.90 -7.41
C ASP A 98 1.60 -4.51 -7.34
N PHE A 99 1.87 -3.70 -8.35
CA PHE A 99 1.30 -2.37 -8.46
C PHE A 99 0.53 -2.29 -9.76
N SER A 100 -0.70 -1.82 -9.69
CA SER A 100 -1.53 -1.73 -10.90
C SER A 100 -2.42 -0.50 -10.84
N ALA A 101 -2.80 0.00 -12.00
CA ALA A 101 -3.73 1.11 -12.11
C ALA A 101 -4.78 0.72 -13.13
N GLU A 102 -6.04 0.68 -12.68
CA GLU A 102 -7.12 0.17 -13.50
C GLU A 102 -8.42 0.83 -13.08
N ASP A 103 -9.17 1.29 -14.06
CA ASP A 103 -10.49 1.91 -13.83
C ASP A 103 -10.45 3.06 -12.83
N GLY A 104 -9.38 3.85 -12.90
CA GLY A 104 -9.24 5.01 -12.02
C GLY A 104 -8.81 4.70 -10.61
N ILE A 105 -8.38 3.46 -10.35
CA ILE A 105 -7.92 3.03 -9.04
C ILE A 105 -6.50 2.50 -9.15
N PHE A 106 -5.62 3.02 -8.31
CA PHE A 106 -4.27 2.48 -8.17
C PHE A 106 -4.25 1.53 -6.97
N SER A 107 -3.72 0.33 -7.19
CA SER A 107 -3.60 -0.69 -6.15
C SER A 107 -2.16 -1.06 -5.92
N ALA A 108 -1.74 -1.05 -4.67
CA ALA A 108 -0.45 -1.58 -4.27
C ALA A 108 -0.71 -2.80 -3.39
N LYS A 109 -0.23 -3.96 -3.82
CA LYS A 109 -0.42 -5.21 -3.08
C LYS A 109 0.92 -5.77 -2.68
N ILE A 110 1.08 -6.03 -1.40
CA ILE A 110 2.32 -6.55 -0.85
C ILE A 110 1.99 -7.84 -0.10
N SER A 111 2.76 -8.88 -0.37
CA SER A 111 2.62 -10.15 0.32
C SER A 111 3.96 -10.50 0.96
N LEU A 112 3.98 -10.72 2.25
CA LEU A 112 5.18 -11.11 2.98
C LEU A 112 5.02 -12.53 3.46
N ASN A 113 6.06 -13.33 3.29
CA ASN A 113 6.03 -14.70 3.79
C ASN A 113 6.42 -14.71 5.25
N LEU A 114 5.58 -15.33 6.04
CA LEU A 114 5.82 -15.55 7.47
C LEU A 114 6.23 -16.99 7.66
N LYS A 115 7.11 -17.20 8.57
CA LYS A 115 7.59 -18.56 8.77
C LYS A 115 6.68 -19.33 9.68
#